data_d04b2116a0e5a2348fa4a2876182e604
#
_entry.id   d04b2116a0e5a2348fa4a2876182e604
#
_cell.length_a   1.000
_cell.length_b   1.000
_cell.length_c   1.000
_cell.angle_alpha   90.00
_cell.angle_beta   90.00
_cell.angle_gamma   90.00
#
_symmetry.space_group_name_H-M   'P 1'
#
loop_
_entity.id
_entity.type
_entity.pdbx_description
1 polymer ?
#
loop_
_entity_poly.entity_id
_entity_poly.type
_entity_poly.pdbx_seq_one_letter_code
_entity_poly.pdbx_strand_id
1 'polypeptide(L)'
;MSVTALRCRTSDRTAGGARGAEALALALDPAAKLVGKPGEPRVSSWEDDLRDSHGCLLEAGGQVEDMLAAGQFPVLTSSDCSICMTTFQAVVRQVPDVRVLWLDAHGDFNTPKTTPSGFLGGMCLAAACGRWDAGFEPSIEPARVLMCGVRDLDAGERVLVETAGVGHAARLSQVVPALAGEKVYVHLDMDVLDPSVLPAQFAVPNGLSETGLRTLLTDVARECDVVGVEVTAYEASEDDETRAVATALVASIVAALLP
;
A
#
# COMPACT_ATOMS: atom_id res chain seq x y z
N MET A 1 5.76 15.74 -9.57
CA MET A 1 5.92 14.42 -8.97
C MET A 1 7.11 14.43 -8.03
N SER A 2 7.03 13.76 -6.90
CA SER A 2 8.16 13.56 -5.98
C SER A 2 8.14 12.10 -5.50
N VAL A 3 9.30 11.45 -5.52
CA VAL A 3 9.45 10.03 -5.13
C VAL A 3 10.22 9.93 -3.83
N THR A 4 9.68 9.18 -2.88
CA THR A 4 10.31 8.93 -1.58
C THR A 4 10.28 7.45 -1.25
N ALA A 5 11.40 6.87 -0.84
CA ALA A 5 11.47 5.55 -0.25
C ALA A 5 11.54 5.63 1.27
N LEU A 6 10.64 4.96 1.95
CA LEU A 6 10.71 4.73 3.39
C LEU A 6 11.52 3.45 3.63
N ARG A 7 12.69 3.58 4.28
CA ARG A 7 13.62 2.46 4.49
C ARG A 7 13.53 1.84 5.87
N CYS A 8 12.89 2.50 6.80
CA CYS A 8 12.78 1.99 8.16
C CYS A 8 11.79 0.83 8.23
N ARG A 9 12.10 -0.12 9.09
CA ARG A 9 11.22 -1.25 9.36
C ARG A 9 9.89 -0.79 9.97
N THR A 10 8.81 -1.29 9.45
CA THR A 10 7.46 -1.15 10.03
C THR A 10 7.01 -2.46 10.67
N SER A 11 6.62 -3.46 9.90
CA SER A 11 6.33 -4.79 10.42
C SER A 11 7.03 -5.92 9.63
N ASP A 12 8.04 -5.55 8.85
CA ASP A 12 8.78 -6.45 7.94
C ASP A 12 9.32 -7.70 8.66
N ARG A 13 9.05 -8.86 8.08
CA ARG A 13 9.58 -10.16 8.51
C ARG A 13 10.73 -10.64 7.62
N THR A 14 10.95 -9.98 6.46
CA THR A 14 12.01 -10.25 5.49
C THR A 14 12.76 -8.97 5.15
N ALA A 15 13.96 -9.08 4.61
CA ALA A 15 14.74 -7.93 4.15
C ALA A 15 14.38 -7.47 2.72
N GLY A 16 13.57 -8.24 2.01
CA GLY A 16 13.23 -7.98 0.61
C GLY A 16 12.38 -6.73 0.44
N GLY A 17 11.42 -6.49 1.34
CA GLY A 17 10.53 -5.34 1.27
C GLY A 17 11.27 -4.00 1.37
N ALA A 18 12.15 -3.83 2.36
CA ALA A 18 12.94 -2.59 2.50
C ALA A 18 13.89 -2.38 1.30
N ARG A 19 14.50 -3.46 0.80
CA ARG A 19 15.33 -3.44 -0.42
C ARG A 19 14.50 -3.09 -1.65
N GLY A 20 13.29 -3.62 -1.74
CA GLY A 20 12.34 -3.35 -2.83
C GLY A 20 11.88 -1.91 -2.85
N ALA A 21 11.53 -1.35 -1.70
CA ALA A 21 11.13 0.04 -1.58
C ALA A 21 12.22 0.99 -2.10
N GLU A 22 13.48 0.80 -1.70
CA GLU A 22 14.61 1.61 -2.17
C GLU A 22 14.87 1.39 -3.67
N ALA A 23 14.93 0.14 -4.12
CA ALA A 23 15.20 -0.18 -5.52
C ALA A 23 14.14 0.40 -6.46
N LEU A 24 12.86 0.29 -6.10
CA LEU A 24 11.76 0.85 -6.89
C LEU A 24 11.81 2.38 -6.95
N ALA A 25 12.00 3.04 -5.82
CA ALA A 25 12.08 4.51 -5.79
C ALA A 25 13.19 5.03 -6.70
N LEU A 26 14.40 4.45 -6.62
CA LEU A 26 15.54 4.84 -7.45
C LEU A 26 15.34 4.50 -8.94
N ALA A 27 14.57 3.47 -9.26
CA ALA A 27 14.21 3.14 -10.64
C ALA A 27 13.18 4.11 -11.22
N LEU A 28 12.27 4.63 -10.40
CA LEU A 28 11.27 5.64 -10.80
C LEU A 28 11.89 7.05 -10.89
N ASP A 29 12.77 7.39 -9.98
CA ASP A 29 13.52 8.65 -9.95
C ASP A 29 14.91 8.44 -9.32
N PRO A 30 16.00 8.55 -10.09
CA PRO A 30 17.36 8.45 -9.54
C PRO A 30 17.67 9.49 -8.44
N ALA A 31 16.89 10.57 -8.34
CA ALA A 31 16.99 11.59 -7.30
C ALA A 31 15.99 11.37 -6.14
N ALA A 32 15.34 10.20 -6.09
CA ALA A 32 14.37 9.88 -5.05
C ALA A 32 14.92 10.11 -3.64
N LYS A 33 14.09 10.65 -2.78
CA LYS A 33 14.43 10.87 -1.38
C LYS A 33 14.41 9.54 -0.62
N LEU A 34 15.49 9.21 0.07
CA LEU A 34 15.59 8.02 0.91
C LEU A 34 15.48 8.43 2.38
N VAL A 35 14.42 8.01 3.07
CA VAL A 35 14.15 8.41 4.45
C VAL A 35 14.14 7.20 5.40
N GLY A 36 14.47 7.47 6.66
CA GLY A 36 14.58 6.43 7.68
C GLY A 36 15.87 5.61 7.60
N LYS A 37 16.12 4.85 8.63
CA LYS A 37 17.26 3.91 8.71
C LYS A 37 16.74 2.50 8.52
N PRO A 38 17.39 1.67 7.69
CA PRO A 38 17.02 0.26 7.58
C PRO A 38 17.02 -0.41 8.96
N GLY A 39 15.99 -1.19 9.23
CA GLY A 39 15.87 -2.00 10.43
C GLY A 39 15.99 -3.48 10.09
N GLU A 40 16.40 -4.28 11.07
CA GLU A 40 16.49 -5.72 10.89
C GLU A 40 15.09 -6.35 10.86
N PRO A 41 14.79 -7.16 9.83
CA PRO A 41 13.52 -7.87 9.77
C PRO A 41 13.42 -8.89 10.90
N ARG A 42 12.23 -9.02 11.47
CA ARG A 42 11.99 -9.99 12.54
C ARG A 42 10.50 -10.32 12.67
N VAL A 43 10.22 -11.48 13.24
CA VAL A 43 8.88 -11.82 13.71
C VAL A 43 8.70 -11.22 15.11
N SER A 44 7.70 -10.38 15.29
CA SER A 44 7.34 -9.72 16.55
C SER A 44 5.82 -9.66 16.73
N SER A 45 5.35 -9.31 17.92
CA SER A 45 3.94 -9.00 18.13
C SER A 45 3.57 -7.68 17.45
N TRP A 46 2.30 -7.48 17.14
CA TRP A 46 1.84 -6.22 16.55
C TRP A 46 2.06 -5.03 17.50
N GLU A 47 1.99 -5.24 18.82
CA GLU A 47 2.26 -4.21 19.83
C GLU A 47 3.71 -3.74 19.78
N ASP A 48 4.64 -4.69 19.64
CA ASP A 48 6.06 -4.39 19.51
C ASP A 48 6.35 -3.70 18.17
N ASP A 49 5.76 -4.20 17.07
CA ASP A 49 5.92 -3.58 15.77
C ASP A 49 5.37 -2.16 15.74
N LEU A 50 4.18 -1.92 16.27
CA LEU A 50 3.57 -0.60 16.34
C LEU A 50 4.40 0.38 17.18
N ARG A 51 4.88 -0.06 18.36
CA ARG A 51 5.75 0.76 19.22
C ARG A 51 7.06 1.11 18.51
N ASP A 52 7.71 0.13 17.91
CA ASP A 52 9.05 0.28 17.35
C ASP A 52 9.03 1.02 16.00
N SER A 53 7.92 0.92 15.25
CA SER A 53 7.71 1.60 13.97
C SER A 53 7.06 2.98 14.09
N HIS A 54 6.61 3.40 15.27
CA HIS A 54 5.80 4.61 15.44
C HIS A 54 6.40 5.85 14.76
N GLY A 55 7.70 6.10 14.96
CA GLY A 55 8.40 7.22 14.31
C GLY A 55 8.49 7.07 12.78
N CYS A 56 8.64 5.83 12.30
CA CYS A 56 8.66 5.52 10.88
C CYS A 56 7.31 5.78 10.22
N LEU A 57 6.22 5.36 10.87
CA LEU A 57 4.86 5.60 10.40
C LEU A 57 4.54 7.11 10.36
N LEU A 58 4.92 7.87 11.38
CA LEU A 58 4.78 9.33 11.35
C LEU A 58 5.58 9.99 10.23
N GLU A 59 6.79 9.49 9.97
CA GLU A 59 7.62 9.98 8.84
C GLU A 59 6.93 9.72 7.51
N ALA A 60 6.32 8.55 7.30
CA ALA A 60 5.58 8.22 6.07
C ALA A 60 4.46 9.24 5.81
N GLY A 61 3.61 9.49 6.81
CA GLY A 61 2.54 10.49 6.73
C GLY A 61 3.09 11.89 6.46
N GLY A 62 4.15 12.29 7.16
CA GLY A 62 4.79 13.60 6.99
C GLY A 62 5.34 13.81 5.58
N GLN A 63 5.98 12.78 4.99
CA GLN A 63 6.48 12.88 3.61
C GLN A 63 5.35 13.07 2.59
N VAL A 64 4.23 12.33 2.74
CA VAL A 64 3.06 12.49 1.85
C VAL A 64 2.44 13.88 2.04
N GLU A 65 2.28 14.35 3.28
CA GLU A 65 1.72 15.66 3.58
C GLU A 65 2.55 16.79 2.97
N ASP A 66 3.88 16.76 3.14
CA ASP A 66 4.80 17.76 2.58
C ASP A 66 4.73 17.82 1.05
N MET A 67 4.69 16.65 0.38
CA MET A 67 4.58 16.57 -1.07
C MET A 67 3.25 17.17 -1.57
N LEU A 68 2.13 16.79 -0.96
CA LEU A 68 0.81 17.32 -1.34
C LEU A 68 0.70 18.82 -1.06
N ALA A 69 1.17 19.30 0.10
CA ALA A 69 1.18 20.72 0.44
C ALA A 69 2.04 21.55 -0.55
N ALA A 70 3.07 20.95 -1.13
CA ALA A 70 3.89 21.55 -2.18
C ALA A 70 3.25 21.45 -3.57
N GLY A 71 2.04 20.91 -3.71
CA GLY A 71 1.37 20.70 -5.00
C GLY A 71 2.05 19.64 -5.87
N GLN A 72 2.78 18.72 -5.27
CA GLN A 72 3.46 17.63 -5.95
C GLN A 72 2.62 16.36 -5.88
N PHE A 73 2.74 15.50 -6.89
CA PHE A 73 2.17 14.16 -6.89
C PHE A 73 3.08 13.24 -6.05
N PRO A 74 2.63 12.72 -4.88
CA PRO A 74 3.42 11.85 -4.05
C PRO A 74 3.51 10.43 -4.63
N VAL A 75 4.72 9.89 -4.66
CA VAL A 75 5.01 8.48 -4.86
C VAL A 75 5.81 8.02 -3.64
N LEU A 76 5.19 7.27 -2.75
CA LEU A 76 5.85 6.71 -1.58
C LEU A 76 6.06 5.21 -1.78
N THR A 77 7.26 4.72 -1.58
CA THR A 77 7.53 3.28 -1.55
C THR A 77 7.90 2.84 -0.14
N SER A 78 7.35 1.73 0.30
CA SER A 78 7.58 1.15 1.64
C SER A 78 7.61 -0.37 1.56
N SER A 79 8.14 -0.98 2.59
CA SER A 79 8.19 -2.43 2.73
C SER A 79 6.86 -3.07 3.10
N ASP A 80 5.94 -2.31 3.70
CA ASP A 80 4.74 -2.86 4.35
C ASP A 80 3.56 -1.88 4.32
N CYS A 81 2.35 -2.42 4.30
CA CYS A 81 1.08 -1.67 4.19
C CYS A 81 0.75 -0.82 5.43
N SER A 82 1.40 -1.06 6.58
CA SER A 82 1.11 -0.34 7.83
C SER A 82 1.28 1.17 7.74
N ILE A 83 1.99 1.69 6.74
CA ILE A 83 2.12 3.13 6.47
C ILE A 83 0.77 3.81 6.24
N CYS A 84 -0.24 3.09 5.72
CA CYS A 84 -1.57 3.63 5.44
C CYS A 84 -2.23 4.26 6.68
N MET A 85 -1.87 3.82 7.89
CA MET A 85 -2.37 4.40 9.14
C MET A 85 -2.07 5.90 9.29
N THR A 86 -1.02 6.40 8.63
CA THR A 86 -0.63 7.82 8.70
C THR A 86 -0.67 8.52 7.34
N THR A 87 -0.37 7.82 6.25
CA THR A 87 -0.43 8.41 4.89
C THR A 87 -1.85 8.80 4.52
N PHE A 88 -2.87 7.99 4.87
CA PHE A 88 -4.27 8.35 4.61
C PHE A 88 -4.70 9.58 5.41
N GLN A 89 -4.18 9.77 6.63
CA GLN A 89 -4.41 11.02 7.38
C GLN A 89 -3.88 12.24 6.62
N ALA A 90 -2.64 12.13 6.11
CA ALA A 90 -2.02 13.20 5.34
C ALA A 90 -2.82 13.51 4.07
N VAL A 91 -3.21 12.47 3.34
CA VAL A 91 -3.99 12.63 2.10
C VAL A 91 -5.36 13.26 2.38
N VAL A 92 -6.12 12.77 3.38
CA VAL A 92 -7.46 13.30 3.70
C VAL A 92 -7.39 14.75 4.19
N ARG A 93 -6.33 15.15 4.91
CA ARG A 93 -6.14 16.56 5.31
C ARG A 93 -5.97 17.48 4.12
N GLN A 94 -5.28 17.06 3.07
CA GLN A 94 -5.01 17.85 1.87
C GLN A 94 -6.13 17.71 0.82
N VAL A 95 -6.78 16.54 0.76
CA VAL A 95 -7.81 16.17 -0.20
C VAL A 95 -8.99 15.52 0.54
N PRO A 96 -9.88 16.32 1.19
CA PRO A 96 -10.92 15.77 2.10
C PRO A 96 -11.95 14.86 1.43
N ASP A 97 -12.14 14.98 0.11
CA ASP A 97 -13.07 14.19 -0.71
C ASP A 97 -12.43 12.97 -1.37
N VAL A 98 -11.17 12.66 -1.06
CA VAL A 98 -10.44 11.54 -1.66
C VAL A 98 -11.12 10.19 -1.40
N ARG A 99 -11.04 9.33 -2.39
CA ARG A 99 -11.30 7.89 -2.27
C ARG A 99 -9.99 7.11 -2.32
N VAL A 100 -9.96 5.94 -1.70
CA VAL A 100 -8.81 5.04 -1.73
C VAL A 100 -9.14 3.87 -2.64
N LEU A 101 -8.27 3.62 -3.63
CA LEU A 101 -8.22 2.35 -4.34
C LEU A 101 -7.17 1.47 -3.64
N TRP A 102 -7.64 0.40 -2.98
CA TRP A 102 -6.82 -0.59 -2.29
C TRP A 102 -6.61 -1.79 -3.19
N LEU A 103 -5.38 -1.93 -3.72
CA LEU A 103 -4.96 -3.03 -4.59
C LEU A 103 -4.04 -3.96 -3.80
N ASP A 104 -4.53 -5.14 -3.47
CA ASP A 104 -3.88 -6.05 -2.53
C ASP A 104 -4.47 -7.47 -2.68
N ALA A 105 -3.72 -8.51 -2.32
CA ALA A 105 -4.26 -9.86 -2.16
C ALA A 105 -5.07 -10.02 -0.87
N HIS A 106 -4.79 -9.18 0.13
CA HIS A 106 -5.34 -9.22 1.49
C HIS A 106 -6.30 -8.07 1.76
N GLY A 107 -7.04 -8.18 2.84
CA GLY A 107 -7.95 -7.11 3.26
C GLY A 107 -7.28 -6.08 4.16
N ASP A 108 -6.29 -6.51 4.94
CA ASP A 108 -5.64 -5.76 6.01
C ASP A 108 -6.63 -5.09 6.97
N PHE A 109 -7.78 -5.75 7.10
CA PHE A 109 -8.93 -5.26 7.84
C PHE A 109 -9.19 -6.04 9.13
N ASN A 110 -8.22 -6.84 9.58
CA ASN A 110 -8.26 -7.46 10.89
C ASN A 110 -8.11 -6.42 12.01
N THR A 111 -8.47 -6.82 13.21
CA THR A 111 -8.27 -6.09 14.45
C THR A 111 -7.50 -6.96 15.43
N PRO A 112 -6.99 -6.46 16.56
CA PRO A 112 -6.40 -7.29 17.61
C PRO A 112 -7.30 -8.43 18.12
N LYS A 113 -8.61 -8.34 17.87
CA LYS A 113 -9.58 -9.38 18.28
C LYS A 113 -9.85 -10.44 17.21
N THR A 114 -9.54 -10.13 15.96
CA THR A 114 -9.87 -11.03 14.83
C THR A 114 -8.65 -11.61 14.14
N THR A 115 -7.49 -10.97 14.27
CA THR A 115 -6.25 -11.44 13.63
C THR A 115 -5.80 -12.81 14.14
N PRO A 116 -5.61 -13.80 13.27
CA PRO A 116 -5.04 -15.07 13.69
C PRO A 116 -3.50 -15.02 13.73
N SER A 117 -2.88 -14.12 12.99
CA SER A 117 -1.42 -14.02 12.83
C SER A 117 -0.75 -13.05 13.79
N GLY A 118 -1.50 -12.08 14.35
CA GLY A 118 -0.95 -10.96 15.09
C GLY A 118 -0.01 -10.07 14.26
N PHE A 119 -0.12 -10.07 12.93
CA PHE A 119 0.70 -9.26 12.04
C PHE A 119 0.12 -7.85 11.91
N LEU A 120 0.93 -6.82 12.15
CA LEU A 120 0.49 -5.42 12.15
C LEU A 120 -0.01 -5.00 10.75
N GLY A 121 0.70 -5.39 9.68
CA GLY A 121 0.28 -5.09 8.30
C GLY A 121 -1.14 -5.54 8.02
N GLY A 122 -1.51 -6.76 8.42
CA GLY A 122 -2.87 -7.32 8.24
C GLY A 122 -3.98 -6.63 9.05
N MET A 123 -3.68 -5.52 9.75
CA MET A 123 -4.64 -4.77 10.57
C MET A 123 -4.64 -3.26 10.26
N CYS A 124 -3.80 -2.82 9.35
CA CYS A 124 -3.50 -1.40 9.17
C CYS A 124 -4.67 -0.62 8.54
N LEU A 125 -5.34 -1.18 7.54
CA LEU A 125 -6.50 -0.53 6.94
C LEU A 125 -7.68 -0.44 7.91
N ALA A 126 -7.89 -1.47 8.74
CA ALA A 126 -8.89 -1.42 9.80
C ALA A 126 -8.61 -0.29 10.82
N ALA A 127 -7.33 -0.08 11.19
CA ALA A 127 -6.94 1.04 12.04
C ALA A 127 -7.19 2.39 11.38
N ALA A 128 -6.77 2.58 10.12
CA ALA A 128 -7.03 3.78 9.35
C ALA A 128 -8.54 4.10 9.23
N CYS A 129 -9.38 3.05 9.21
CA CYS A 129 -10.84 3.14 9.23
C CYS A 129 -11.46 3.21 10.64
N GLY A 130 -10.66 3.34 11.71
CA GLY A 130 -11.16 3.51 13.09
C GLY A 130 -11.81 2.26 13.69
N ARG A 131 -11.44 1.05 13.22
CA ARG A 131 -12.00 -0.20 13.76
C ARG A 131 -11.29 -0.71 14.99
N TRP A 132 -10.09 -0.21 15.24
CA TRP A 132 -9.34 -0.39 16.47
C TRP A 132 -8.38 0.78 16.68
N ASP A 133 -7.97 0.99 17.93
CA ASP A 133 -7.09 2.10 18.31
C ASP A 133 -5.61 1.68 18.15
N ALA A 134 -4.97 2.18 17.11
CA ALA A 134 -3.55 2.00 16.85
C ALA A 134 -2.68 3.17 17.39
N GLY A 135 -3.27 4.09 18.14
CA GLY A 135 -2.58 5.31 18.58
C GLY A 135 -2.48 6.40 17.51
N PHE A 136 -3.17 6.21 16.38
CA PHE A 136 -3.34 7.20 15.32
C PHE A 136 -4.81 7.52 15.13
N GLU A 137 -5.12 8.78 14.83
CA GLU A 137 -6.52 9.16 14.57
C GLU A 137 -7.06 8.45 13.30
N PRO A 138 -8.29 7.96 13.31
CA PRO A 138 -8.93 7.44 12.11
C PRO A 138 -8.98 8.50 11.01
N SER A 139 -8.73 8.08 9.78
CA SER A 139 -8.53 9.02 8.67
C SER A 139 -9.52 8.88 7.54
N ILE A 140 -9.98 7.65 7.25
CA ILE A 140 -10.82 7.38 6.09
C ILE A 140 -12.10 6.62 6.49
N GLU A 141 -13.23 7.06 5.96
CA GLU A 141 -14.48 6.29 6.10
C GLU A 141 -14.40 5.01 5.25
N PRO A 142 -14.77 3.84 5.79
CA PRO A 142 -14.72 2.57 5.04
C PRO A 142 -15.42 2.62 3.69
N ALA A 143 -16.55 3.33 3.57
CA ALA A 143 -17.29 3.47 2.32
C ALA A 143 -16.53 4.25 1.23
N ARG A 144 -15.43 4.92 1.58
CA ARG A 144 -14.54 5.60 0.63
C ARG A 144 -13.40 4.70 0.13
N VAL A 145 -13.26 3.51 0.68
CA VAL A 145 -12.27 2.52 0.25
C VAL A 145 -12.92 1.57 -0.75
N LEU A 146 -12.26 1.35 -1.87
CA LEU A 146 -12.60 0.32 -2.85
C LEU A 146 -11.47 -0.70 -2.94
N MET A 147 -11.70 -1.90 -2.45
CA MET A 147 -10.78 -3.03 -2.56
C MET A 147 -10.87 -3.68 -3.94
N CYS A 148 -9.74 -4.07 -4.51
CA CYS A 148 -9.68 -4.90 -5.71
C CYS A 148 -8.45 -5.82 -5.67
N GLY A 149 -8.60 -7.08 -6.07
CA GLY A 149 -7.55 -8.11 -5.99
C GLY A 149 -7.63 -8.96 -4.74
N VAL A 150 -8.34 -8.50 -3.70
CA VAL A 150 -8.48 -9.19 -2.41
C VAL A 150 -9.12 -10.56 -2.61
N ARG A 151 -8.39 -11.60 -2.18
CA ARG A 151 -8.75 -13.01 -2.38
C ARG A 151 -8.42 -13.91 -1.18
N ASP A 152 -7.69 -13.36 -0.21
CA ASP A 152 -7.46 -14.00 1.09
C ASP A 152 -7.96 -13.09 2.21
N LEU A 153 -9.06 -13.52 2.84
CA LEU A 153 -9.69 -12.85 3.97
C LEU A 153 -9.93 -13.87 5.07
N ASP A 154 -9.44 -13.60 6.25
CA ASP A 154 -9.80 -14.35 7.45
C ASP A 154 -11.31 -14.27 7.72
N ALA A 155 -11.86 -15.32 8.38
CA ALA A 155 -13.31 -15.38 8.63
C ALA A 155 -13.84 -14.16 9.42
N GLY A 156 -13.09 -13.71 10.44
CA GLY A 156 -13.45 -12.54 11.25
C GLY A 156 -13.30 -11.23 10.47
N GLU A 157 -12.26 -11.15 9.64
CA GLU A 157 -11.98 -10.00 8.78
C GLU A 157 -13.07 -9.80 7.72
N ARG A 158 -13.51 -10.87 7.07
CA ARG A 158 -14.61 -10.83 6.09
C ARG A 158 -15.87 -10.18 6.67
N VAL A 159 -16.24 -10.59 7.89
CA VAL A 159 -17.40 -10.01 8.58
C VAL A 159 -17.19 -8.52 8.85
N LEU A 160 -15.97 -8.11 9.22
CA LEU A 160 -15.65 -6.70 9.45
C LEU A 160 -15.71 -5.87 8.18
N VAL A 161 -15.14 -6.35 7.08
CA VAL A 161 -15.19 -5.69 5.75
C VAL A 161 -16.63 -5.46 5.32
N GLU A 162 -17.47 -6.52 5.38
CA GLU A 162 -18.89 -6.47 4.98
C GLU A 162 -19.69 -5.51 5.87
N THR A 163 -19.53 -5.60 7.20
CA THR A 163 -20.29 -4.77 8.14
C THR A 163 -19.84 -3.32 8.18
N ALA A 164 -18.58 -3.05 7.86
CA ALA A 164 -18.02 -1.71 7.76
C ALA A 164 -18.48 -0.96 6.50
N GLY A 165 -18.94 -1.68 5.47
CA GLY A 165 -19.34 -1.09 4.20
C GLY A 165 -18.17 -0.72 3.29
N VAL A 166 -17.03 -1.41 3.41
CA VAL A 166 -15.91 -1.28 2.48
C VAL A 166 -16.34 -1.77 1.10
N GLY A 167 -16.08 -0.97 0.06
CA GLY A 167 -16.36 -1.37 -1.31
C GLY A 167 -15.44 -2.52 -1.76
N HIS A 168 -15.97 -3.45 -2.55
CA HIS A 168 -15.19 -4.55 -3.10
C HIS A 168 -15.50 -4.75 -4.58
N ALA A 169 -14.51 -4.53 -5.44
CA ALA A 169 -14.57 -4.83 -6.87
C ALA A 169 -14.07 -6.26 -7.10
N ALA A 170 -14.99 -7.19 -7.32
CA ALA A 170 -14.67 -8.59 -7.60
C ALA A 170 -13.97 -8.80 -8.97
N ARG A 171 -13.98 -7.80 -9.83
CA ARG A 171 -13.37 -7.82 -11.17
C ARG A 171 -12.76 -6.45 -11.47
N LEU A 172 -11.64 -6.42 -12.20
CA LEU A 172 -10.98 -5.19 -12.64
C LEU A 172 -11.93 -4.23 -13.38
N SER A 173 -12.85 -4.76 -14.19
CA SER A 173 -13.81 -3.97 -14.94
C SER A 173 -14.82 -3.18 -14.10
N GLN A 174 -14.89 -3.42 -12.78
CA GLN A 174 -15.76 -2.70 -11.85
C GLN A 174 -15.08 -1.49 -11.21
N VAL A 175 -13.74 -1.42 -11.24
CA VAL A 175 -12.98 -0.37 -10.55
C VAL A 175 -13.24 1.00 -11.16
N VAL A 176 -12.98 1.15 -12.46
CA VAL A 176 -13.16 2.44 -13.14
C VAL A 176 -14.60 2.96 -13.05
N PRO A 177 -15.67 2.16 -13.32
CA PRO A 177 -17.04 2.65 -13.14
C PRO A 177 -17.39 3.10 -11.72
N ALA A 178 -16.70 2.56 -10.70
CA ALA A 178 -16.92 2.93 -9.31
C ALA A 178 -16.17 4.19 -8.88
N LEU A 179 -15.12 4.59 -9.62
CA LEU A 179 -14.20 5.68 -9.24
C LEU A 179 -14.10 6.79 -10.30
N ALA A 180 -14.71 6.66 -11.47
CA ALA A 180 -14.60 7.64 -12.56
C ALA A 180 -14.99 9.04 -12.11
N GLY A 181 -14.10 10.01 -12.36
CA GLY A 181 -14.27 11.40 -11.97
C GLY A 181 -14.00 11.73 -10.51
N GLU A 182 -13.69 10.71 -9.69
CA GLU A 182 -13.33 10.90 -8.28
C GLU A 182 -11.84 11.23 -8.12
N LYS A 183 -11.49 11.88 -7.01
CA LYS A 183 -10.10 12.00 -6.56
C LYS A 183 -9.69 10.69 -5.89
N VAL A 184 -8.62 10.07 -6.38
CA VAL A 184 -8.21 8.72 -5.95
C VAL A 184 -6.77 8.73 -5.46
N TYR A 185 -6.56 8.27 -4.24
CA TYR A 185 -5.26 7.85 -3.75
C TYR A 185 -5.13 6.34 -3.92
N VAL A 186 -4.03 5.88 -4.50
CA VAL A 186 -3.83 4.46 -4.78
C VAL A 186 -2.90 3.85 -3.75
N HIS A 187 -3.39 2.85 -3.01
CA HIS A 187 -2.55 1.92 -2.26
C HIS A 187 -2.33 0.69 -3.13
N LEU A 188 -1.08 0.37 -3.41
CA LEU A 188 -0.68 -0.74 -4.26
C LEU A 188 0.27 -1.67 -3.51
N ASP A 189 -0.28 -2.73 -2.94
CA ASP A 189 0.52 -3.87 -2.49
C ASP A 189 0.91 -4.72 -3.70
N MET A 190 2.20 -5.02 -3.83
CA MET A 190 2.69 -5.78 -4.98
C MET A 190 2.30 -7.26 -4.96
N ASP A 191 1.81 -7.78 -3.82
CA ASP A 191 1.29 -9.14 -3.73
C ASP A 191 -0.12 -9.31 -4.34
N VAL A 192 -0.74 -8.19 -4.78
CA VAL A 192 -1.93 -8.24 -5.64
C VAL A 192 -1.68 -9.03 -6.92
N LEU A 193 -0.43 -9.04 -7.40
CA LEU A 193 0.00 -9.86 -8.52
C LEU A 193 -0.02 -11.35 -8.17
N ASP A 194 -0.15 -12.17 -9.20
CA ASP A 194 0.05 -13.61 -9.04
C ASP A 194 1.52 -13.91 -8.67
N PRO A 195 1.79 -14.84 -7.73
CA PRO A 195 3.16 -15.19 -7.34
C PRO A 195 4.05 -15.69 -8.48
N SER A 196 3.46 -16.15 -9.58
CA SER A 196 4.20 -16.52 -10.80
C SER A 196 4.71 -15.31 -11.59
N VAL A 197 4.16 -14.10 -11.32
CA VAL A 197 4.60 -12.83 -11.92
C VAL A 197 5.65 -12.17 -11.02
N LEU A 198 5.34 -12.06 -9.73
CA LEU A 198 6.23 -11.44 -8.76
C LEU A 198 6.16 -12.21 -7.44
N PRO A 199 7.30 -12.71 -6.91
CA PRO A 199 7.33 -13.31 -5.57
C PRO A 199 6.92 -12.31 -4.49
N ALA A 200 6.19 -12.78 -3.49
CA ALA A 200 5.74 -11.97 -2.35
C ALA A 200 5.93 -12.72 -1.03
N GLN A 201 6.06 -11.97 0.06
CA GLN A 201 6.20 -12.53 1.41
C GLN A 201 4.96 -13.34 1.82
N PHE A 202 3.77 -12.83 1.53
CA PHE A 202 2.48 -13.45 1.83
C PHE A 202 1.76 -13.83 0.53
N ALA A 203 2.42 -14.63 -0.29
CA ALA A 203 1.96 -14.97 -1.62
C ALA A 203 0.62 -15.72 -1.64
N VAL A 204 -0.35 -15.19 -2.37
CA VAL A 204 -1.66 -15.83 -2.59
C VAL A 204 -1.83 -16.12 -4.08
N PRO A 205 -2.11 -17.38 -4.48
CA PRO A 205 -2.29 -17.73 -5.89
C PRO A 205 -3.55 -17.11 -6.50
N ASN A 206 -3.63 -17.14 -7.83
CA ASN A 206 -4.71 -16.55 -8.62
C ASN A 206 -4.78 -15.01 -8.54
N GLY A 207 -3.64 -14.37 -8.41
CA GLY A 207 -3.50 -12.93 -8.43
C GLY A 207 -3.65 -12.30 -9.82
N LEU A 208 -3.44 -10.99 -9.89
CA LEU A 208 -3.50 -10.27 -11.15
C LEU A 208 -2.29 -10.59 -12.02
N SER A 209 -2.50 -10.60 -13.33
CA SER A 209 -1.38 -10.60 -14.27
C SER A 209 -0.79 -9.18 -14.38
N GLU A 210 0.48 -9.08 -14.79
CA GLU A 210 1.13 -7.81 -15.09
C GLU A 210 0.28 -6.96 -16.05
N THR A 211 -0.15 -7.54 -17.17
CA THR A 211 -0.96 -6.83 -18.17
C THR A 211 -2.29 -6.35 -17.60
N GLY A 212 -2.96 -7.19 -16.79
CA GLY A 212 -4.22 -6.83 -16.14
C GLY A 212 -4.08 -5.64 -15.21
N LEU A 213 -3.07 -5.66 -14.34
CA LEU A 213 -2.80 -4.58 -13.40
C LEU A 213 -2.39 -3.31 -14.14
N ARG A 214 -1.47 -3.38 -15.10
CA ARG A 214 -1.03 -2.21 -15.88
C ARG A 214 -2.19 -1.56 -16.64
N THR A 215 -3.05 -2.36 -17.26
CA THR A 215 -4.25 -1.85 -17.96
C THR A 215 -5.18 -1.14 -16.98
N LEU A 216 -5.46 -1.75 -15.81
CA LEU A 216 -6.27 -1.12 -14.78
C LEU A 216 -5.70 0.22 -14.35
N LEU A 217 -4.40 0.30 -14.04
CA LEU A 217 -3.75 1.54 -13.59
C LEU A 217 -3.77 2.62 -14.67
N THR A 218 -3.57 2.24 -15.93
CA THR A 218 -3.72 3.16 -17.09
C THR A 218 -5.14 3.72 -17.19
N ASP A 219 -6.15 2.86 -17.03
CA ASP A 219 -7.55 3.28 -17.09
C ASP A 219 -7.93 4.17 -15.89
N VAL A 220 -7.44 3.86 -14.68
CA VAL A 220 -7.60 4.68 -13.48
C VAL A 220 -6.96 6.06 -13.69
N ALA A 221 -5.72 6.13 -14.19
CA ALA A 221 -5.04 7.39 -14.47
C ALA A 221 -5.77 8.26 -15.50
N ARG A 222 -6.46 7.63 -16.46
CA ARG A 222 -7.22 8.34 -17.50
C ARG A 222 -8.58 8.85 -17.01
N GLU A 223 -9.29 8.08 -16.18
CA GLU A 223 -10.69 8.31 -15.85
C GLU A 223 -10.90 8.92 -14.45
N CYS A 224 -9.85 8.93 -13.61
CA CYS A 224 -9.88 9.47 -12.25
C CYS A 224 -8.88 10.61 -12.09
N ASP A 225 -9.09 11.45 -11.09
CA ASP A 225 -8.09 12.42 -10.62
C ASP A 225 -7.18 11.73 -9.58
N VAL A 226 -6.11 11.07 -10.06
CA VAL A 226 -5.18 10.37 -9.18
C VAL A 226 -4.30 11.39 -8.46
N VAL A 227 -4.44 11.47 -7.14
CA VAL A 227 -3.75 12.47 -6.30
C VAL A 227 -2.41 11.97 -5.73
N GLY A 228 -2.11 10.69 -5.84
CA GLY A 228 -0.86 10.07 -5.38
C GLY A 228 -0.93 8.57 -5.32
N VAL A 229 0.20 7.94 -5.05
CA VAL A 229 0.33 6.49 -4.91
C VAL A 229 1.33 6.12 -3.82
N GLU A 230 1.00 5.10 -3.04
CA GLU A 230 1.95 4.38 -2.21
C GLU A 230 2.07 2.94 -2.71
N VAL A 231 3.30 2.43 -2.77
CA VAL A 231 3.62 1.09 -3.25
C VAL A 231 4.31 0.31 -2.13
N THR A 232 3.76 -0.85 -1.80
CA THR A 232 4.19 -1.66 -0.66
C THR A 232 4.53 -3.10 -1.07
N ALA A 233 5.18 -3.81 -0.18
CA ALA A 233 5.43 -5.26 -0.24
C ALA A 233 6.14 -5.76 -1.52
N TYR A 234 6.92 -4.93 -2.19
CA TYR A 234 7.81 -5.40 -3.25
C TYR A 234 9.00 -6.15 -2.65
N GLU A 235 8.95 -7.48 -2.66
CA GLU A 235 10.01 -8.37 -2.18
C GLU A 235 11.17 -8.48 -3.17
N ALA A 236 12.13 -7.56 -3.08
CA ALA A 236 13.28 -7.55 -3.99
C ALA A 236 14.31 -8.63 -3.62
N SER A 237 14.78 -9.36 -4.63
CA SER A 237 15.81 -10.39 -4.51
C SER A 237 17.15 -9.84 -3.99
N GLU A 238 17.93 -10.68 -3.32
CA GLU A 238 19.33 -10.39 -3.01
C GLU A 238 20.22 -10.45 -4.26
N ASP A 239 19.88 -11.31 -5.21
CA ASP A 239 20.56 -11.39 -6.49
C ASP A 239 20.31 -10.15 -7.34
N ASP A 240 21.41 -9.50 -7.76
CA ASP A 240 21.36 -8.20 -8.45
C ASP A 240 20.66 -8.27 -9.82
N GLU A 241 20.84 -9.35 -10.56
CA GLU A 241 20.25 -9.50 -11.90
C GLU A 241 18.73 -9.74 -11.77
N THR A 242 18.33 -10.66 -10.91
CA THR A 242 16.92 -10.94 -10.60
C THR A 242 16.22 -9.69 -10.09
N ARG A 243 16.87 -8.96 -9.19
CA ARG A 243 16.32 -7.70 -8.65
C ARG A 243 16.14 -6.65 -9.73
N ALA A 244 17.13 -6.47 -10.60
CA ALA A 244 17.05 -5.48 -11.68
C ALA A 244 15.87 -5.76 -12.62
N VAL A 245 15.67 -7.01 -13.02
CA VAL A 245 14.54 -7.42 -13.87
C VAL A 245 13.21 -7.19 -13.17
N ALA A 246 13.06 -7.64 -11.93
CA ALA A 246 11.82 -7.47 -11.17
C ALA A 246 11.53 -5.98 -10.88
N THR A 247 12.55 -5.18 -10.53
CA THR A 247 12.39 -3.74 -10.30
C THR A 247 11.94 -3.02 -11.58
N ALA A 248 12.49 -3.36 -12.74
CA ALA A 248 12.07 -2.78 -14.02
C ALA A 248 10.61 -3.12 -14.33
N LEU A 249 10.17 -4.35 -14.04
CA LEU A 249 8.78 -4.78 -14.16
C LEU A 249 7.87 -3.93 -13.27
N VAL A 250 8.16 -3.85 -11.96
CA VAL A 250 7.35 -3.09 -11.00
C VAL A 250 7.32 -1.60 -11.36
N ALA A 251 8.47 -1.01 -11.70
CA ALA A 251 8.54 0.39 -12.13
C ALA A 251 7.68 0.65 -13.37
N SER A 252 7.66 -0.27 -14.34
CA SER A 252 6.82 -0.16 -15.54
C SER A 252 5.31 -0.23 -15.24
N ILE A 253 4.93 -0.97 -14.20
CA ILE A 253 3.53 -1.03 -13.73
C ILE A 253 3.16 0.29 -13.07
N VAL A 254 3.97 0.76 -12.12
CA VAL A 254 3.71 2.00 -11.37
C VAL A 254 3.70 3.21 -12.30
N ALA A 255 4.58 3.24 -13.31
CA ALA A 255 4.64 4.31 -14.30
C ALA A 255 3.30 4.55 -15.04
N ALA A 256 2.40 3.57 -15.09
CA ALA A 256 1.08 3.73 -15.68
C ALA A 256 0.16 4.70 -14.91
N LEU A 257 0.47 5.00 -13.63
CA LEU A 257 -0.26 5.96 -12.80
C LEU A 257 0.38 7.37 -12.78
N LEU A 258 1.63 7.47 -13.22
CA LEU A 258 2.38 8.72 -13.04
C LEU A 258 1.96 9.78 -14.06
N PRO A 259 1.88 11.08 -13.63
CA PRO A 259 1.49 12.18 -14.49
C PRO A 259 2.54 12.53 -15.57
#